data_74510432bfb97011c51d2ae7771ca523
#
_entry.id   74510432bfb97011c51d2ae7771ca523
#
_cell.length_a   1.000
_cell.length_b   1.000
_cell.length_c   1.000
_cell.angle_alpha   90.00
_cell.angle_beta   90.00
_cell.angle_gamma   90.00
#
_symmetry.space_group_name_H-M   'P 1'
#
loop_
_entity.id
_entity.type
_entity.pdbx_description
1 polymer ?
#
loop_
_entity_poly.entity_id
_entity_poly.type
_entity_poly.pdbx_seq_one_letter_code
_entity_poly.pdbx_strand_id
1 'polypeptide(L)'
;MFEHRLAKKWKVVEVQLTQAADFLLEPERFQLEERDLNEYREYLRANELGLAMQVLEELAYEHGAKSGFWRRLQKAAATMELSDKVEEYEKAFHDALAKNV
;
A
#
# COMPACT_ATOMS: atom_id res chain seq x y z
N MET A 1 -15.65 8.00 22.42
CA MET A 1 -15.75 6.55 22.16
C MET A 1 -15.72 6.20 20.69
N PHE A 2 -16.48 6.94 19.89
CA PHE A 2 -16.49 6.78 18.44
C PHE A 2 -15.11 7.07 17.84
N GLU A 3 -14.50 8.15 18.27
CA GLU A 3 -13.18 8.59 17.83
C GLU A 3 -12.07 7.57 18.14
N HIS A 4 -12.21 6.86 19.28
CA HIS A 4 -11.22 5.90 19.71
C HIS A 4 -11.14 4.68 18.77
N ARG A 5 -12.27 4.20 18.28
CA ARG A 5 -12.32 3.08 17.32
C ARG A 5 -11.70 3.46 15.98
N LEU A 6 -12.03 4.66 15.50
CA LEU A 6 -11.48 5.16 14.24
C LEU A 6 -9.96 5.35 14.34
N ALA A 7 -9.49 5.89 15.46
CA ALA A 7 -8.05 6.07 15.68
C ALA A 7 -7.29 4.76 15.65
N LYS A 8 -7.83 3.70 16.26
CA LYS A 8 -7.23 2.36 16.24
C LYS A 8 -7.20 1.79 14.83
N LYS A 9 -8.31 1.90 14.12
CA LYS A 9 -8.43 1.41 12.74
C LYS A 9 -7.42 2.09 11.84
N TRP A 10 -7.30 3.40 11.93
CA TRP A 10 -6.37 4.17 11.10
C TRP A 10 -4.92 3.83 11.44
N LYS A 11 -4.62 3.57 12.70
CA LYS A 11 -3.28 3.15 13.10
C LYS A 11 -2.91 1.79 12.50
N VAL A 12 -3.86 0.87 12.43
CA VAL A 12 -3.66 -0.42 11.78
C VAL A 12 -3.39 -0.23 10.29
N VAL A 13 -4.17 0.61 9.62
CA VAL A 13 -3.97 0.92 8.20
C VAL A 13 -2.59 1.54 7.98
N GLU A 14 -2.18 2.47 8.83
CA GLU A 14 -0.87 3.11 8.75
C GLU A 14 0.25 2.06 8.81
N VAL A 15 0.16 1.12 9.74
CA VAL A 15 1.13 0.02 9.86
C VAL A 15 1.13 -0.85 8.61
N GLN A 16 -0.05 -1.19 8.10
CA GLN A 16 -0.18 -2.03 6.90
C GLN A 16 0.41 -1.34 5.67
N LEU A 17 0.17 -0.04 5.51
CA LEU A 17 0.76 0.73 4.41
C LEU A 17 2.28 0.82 4.55
N THR A 18 2.78 1.01 5.76
CA THR A 18 4.22 1.04 6.03
C THR A 18 4.86 -0.30 5.66
N GLN A 19 4.22 -1.41 6.00
CA GLN A 19 4.70 -2.74 5.64
C GLN A 19 4.73 -2.94 4.12
N ALA A 20 3.69 -2.47 3.42
CA ALA A 20 3.66 -2.53 1.96
C ALA A 20 4.78 -1.67 1.35
N ALA A 21 4.98 -0.47 1.88
CA ALA A 21 6.04 0.41 1.40
C ALA A 21 7.42 -0.22 1.58
N ASP A 22 7.66 -0.91 2.70
CA ASP A 22 8.93 -1.61 2.94
C ASP A 22 9.19 -2.66 1.87
N PHE A 23 8.16 -3.36 1.42
CA PHE A 23 8.28 -4.33 0.34
C PHE A 23 8.61 -3.68 -1.00
N LEU A 24 8.05 -2.50 -1.25
CA LEU A 24 8.30 -1.75 -2.46
C LEU A 24 9.74 -1.21 -2.50
N LEU A 25 10.29 -0.93 -1.33
CA LEU A 25 11.61 -0.30 -1.16
C LEU A 25 12.77 -1.27 -1.05
N GLU A 26 12.59 -2.54 -1.34
CA GLU A 26 13.72 -3.48 -1.36
C GLU A 26 14.80 -2.97 -2.31
N PRO A 27 16.04 -2.75 -1.80
CA PRO A 27 17.03 -1.86 -2.44
C PRO A 27 17.53 -2.29 -3.81
N GLU A 28 17.31 -3.52 -4.20
CA GLU A 28 17.86 -4.05 -5.45
C GLU A 28 16.94 -3.86 -6.65
N ARG A 29 15.72 -3.36 -6.44
CA ARG A 29 14.70 -3.39 -7.49
C ARG A 29 14.29 -2.02 -8.04
N PHE A 30 14.36 -0.98 -7.22
CA PHE A 30 13.76 0.28 -7.62
C PHE A 30 14.64 1.44 -7.28
N GLN A 31 15.00 2.19 -8.30
CA GLN A 31 15.50 3.53 -8.10
C GLN A 31 14.30 4.45 -7.96
N LEU A 32 13.60 4.34 -6.82
CA LEU A 32 12.55 5.30 -6.53
C LEU A 32 13.21 6.61 -6.13
N GLU A 33 12.80 7.68 -6.79
CA GLU A 33 13.25 8.98 -6.40
C GLU A 33 12.62 9.39 -5.08
N GLU A 34 13.36 10.12 -4.25
CA GLU A 34 12.87 10.57 -2.95
C GLU A 34 11.55 11.33 -3.05
N ARG A 35 11.33 12.09 -4.13
CA ARG A 35 10.10 12.85 -4.31
C ARG A 35 8.85 11.96 -4.35
N ASP A 36 8.97 10.75 -4.90
CA ASP A 36 7.86 9.80 -4.99
C ASP A 36 7.45 9.30 -3.60
N LEU A 37 8.45 9.09 -2.77
CA LEU A 37 8.23 8.68 -1.39
C LEU A 37 7.78 9.84 -0.49
N ASN A 38 8.19 11.06 -0.82
CA ASN A 38 7.79 12.24 -0.07
C ASN A 38 6.29 12.48 -0.17
N GLU A 39 5.70 12.31 -1.35
CA GLU A 39 4.25 12.44 -1.52
C GLU A 39 3.51 11.43 -0.66
N TYR A 40 3.93 10.17 -0.68
CA TYR A 40 3.36 9.13 0.16
C TYR A 40 3.46 9.50 1.65
N ARG A 41 4.64 9.95 2.08
CA ARG A 41 4.88 10.32 3.48
C ARG A 41 4.05 11.52 3.93
N GLU A 42 3.84 12.49 3.04
CA GLU A 42 3.00 13.65 3.31
C GLU A 42 1.56 13.24 3.53
N TYR A 43 1.02 12.38 2.67
CA TYR A 43 -0.33 11.87 2.85
C TYR A 43 -0.46 11.05 4.13
N LEU A 44 0.53 10.24 4.43
CA LEU A 44 0.53 9.45 5.67
C LEU A 44 0.49 10.35 6.90
N ARG A 45 1.32 11.40 6.92
CA ARG A 45 1.36 12.38 8.01
C ARG A 45 0.05 13.15 8.17
N ALA A 46 -0.59 13.47 7.06
CA ALA A 46 -1.87 14.18 7.05
C ALA A 46 -3.05 13.26 7.34
N ASN A 47 -2.79 11.99 7.62
CA ASN A 47 -3.81 10.96 7.84
C ASN A 47 -4.73 10.77 6.62
N GLU A 48 -4.22 11.07 5.43
CA GLU A 48 -4.90 10.85 4.16
C GLU A 48 -4.50 9.45 3.64
N LEU A 49 -5.00 8.43 4.34
CA LEU A 49 -4.54 7.05 4.15
C LEU A 49 -4.94 6.47 2.79
N GLY A 50 -6.11 6.84 2.28
CA GLY A 50 -6.54 6.43 0.94
C GLY A 50 -5.63 6.98 -0.15
N LEU A 51 -5.21 8.24 -0.02
CA LEU A 51 -4.29 8.86 -0.97
C LEU A 51 -2.88 8.27 -0.85
N ALA A 52 -2.43 8.00 0.38
CA ALA A 52 -1.14 7.33 0.59
C ALA A 52 -1.12 5.95 -0.08
N MET A 53 -2.20 5.18 0.08
CA MET A 53 -2.36 3.88 -0.57
C MET A 53 -2.32 4.01 -2.09
N GLN A 54 -2.99 5.00 -2.64
CA GLN A 54 -3.02 5.24 -4.07
C GLN A 54 -1.63 5.55 -4.63
N VAL A 55 -0.81 6.32 -3.92
CA VAL A 55 0.57 6.58 -4.33
C VAL A 55 1.37 5.28 -4.40
N LEU A 56 1.24 4.41 -3.39
CA LEU A 56 1.92 3.12 -3.40
C LEU A 56 1.45 2.24 -4.56
N GLU A 57 0.15 2.23 -4.84
CA GLU A 57 -0.42 1.49 -5.97
C GLU A 57 0.18 1.96 -7.29
N GLU A 58 0.22 3.26 -7.51
CA GLU A 58 0.76 3.84 -8.74
C GLU A 58 2.23 3.52 -8.93
N LEU A 59 3.04 3.63 -7.87
CA LEU A 59 4.44 3.27 -7.91
C LEU A 59 4.64 1.79 -8.23
N ALA A 60 3.80 0.93 -7.66
CA ALA A 60 3.87 -0.51 -7.90
C ALA A 60 3.52 -0.86 -9.34
N TYR A 61 2.53 -0.22 -9.93
CA TYR A 61 2.18 -0.43 -11.34
C TYR A 61 3.26 0.11 -12.28
N GLU A 62 3.86 1.23 -11.92
CA GLU A 62 4.91 1.84 -12.74
C GLU A 62 6.20 1.01 -12.73
N HIS A 63 6.63 0.59 -11.57
CA HIS A 63 7.92 -0.09 -11.39
C HIS A 63 7.82 -1.61 -11.26
N GLY A 64 6.63 -2.14 -11.10
CA GLY A 64 6.39 -3.54 -10.77
C GLY A 64 6.54 -3.79 -9.26
N ALA A 65 5.87 -4.78 -8.75
CA ALA A 65 5.98 -5.15 -7.34
C ALA A 65 5.79 -6.64 -7.16
N LYS A 66 6.42 -7.20 -6.13
CA LYS A 66 6.26 -8.60 -5.77
C LYS A 66 4.88 -8.86 -5.19
N SER A 67 4.45 -10.12 -5.24
CA SER A 67 3.17 -10.55 -4.67
C SER A 67 2.98 -10.12 -3.21
N GLY A 68 4.04 -10.17 -2.41
CA GLY A 68 3.99 -9.77 -1.00
C GLY A 68 3.55 -8.33 -0.79
N PHE A 69 3.97 -7.42 -1.68
CA PHE A 69 3.50 -6.03 -1.65
C PHE A 69 1.98 -5.97 -1.84
N TRP A 70 1.48 -6.63 -2.89
CA TRP A 70 0.04 -6.59 -3.20
C TRP A 70 -0.81 -7.17 -2.09
N ARG A 71 -0.33 -8.24 -1.45
CA ARG A 71 -1.07 -8.84 -0.33
C ARG A 71 -1.17 -7.88 0.86
N ARG A 72 -0.10 -7.14 1.15
CA ARG A 72 -0.11 -6.16 2.23
C ARG A 72 -0.98 -4.95 1.90
N LEU A 73 -0.91 -4.48 0.66
CA LEU A 73 -1.77 -3.38 0.22
C LEU A 73 -3.25 -3.79 0.27
N GLN A 74 -3.53 -5.04 -0.10
CA GLN A 74 -4.87 -5.61 -0.01
C GLN A 74 -5.40 -5.59 1.44
N LYS A 75 -4.55 -5.93 2.40
CA LYS A 75 -4.94 -5.88 3.81
C LYS A 75 -5.32 -4.46 4.24
N ALA A 76 -4.56 -3.47 3.82
CA ALA A 76 -4.88 -2.07 4.09
C ALA A 76 -6.23 -1.69 3.48
N ALA A 77 -6.47 -2.08 2.23
CA ALA A 77 -7.74 -1.82 1.56
C ALA A 77 -8.91 -2.49 2.28
N ALA A 78 -8.73 -3.73 2.74
CA ALA A 78 -9.75 -4.46 3.48
C ALA A 78 -10.07 -3.76 4.81
N THR A 79 -9.05 -3.30 5.52
CA THR A 79 -9.25 -2.58 6.77
C THR A 79 -10.02 -1.28 6.56
N MET A 80 -9.78 -0.60 5.42
CA MET A 80 -10.51 0.61 5.03
C MET A 80 -11.87 0.32 4.39
N GLU A 81 -12.24 -0.95 4.26
CA GLU A 81 -13.51 -1.38 3.67
C GLU A 81 -13.67 -0.95 2.21
N LEU A 82 -12.58 -0.93 1.46
CA LEU A 82 -12.56 -0.58 0.05
C LEU A 82 -12.62 -1.86 -0.80
N SER A 83 -13.83 -2.42 -0.94
CA SER A 83 -14.06 -3.71 -1.60
C SER A 83 -13.51 -3.78 -3.01
N ASP A 84 -13.68 -2.72 -3.79
CA ASP A 84 -13.20 -2.67 -5.17
C ASP A 84 -11.67 -2.79 -5.23
N LYS A 85 -10.99 -2.16 -4.28
CA LYS A 85 -9.53 -2.23 -4.19
C LYS A 85 -9.07 -3.60 -3.70
N VAL A 86 -9.82 -4.22 -2.79
CA VAL A 86 -9.51 -5.60 -2.34
C VAL A 86 -9.50 -6.55 -3.53
N GLU A 87 -10.51 -6.46 -4.41
CA GLU A 87 -10.59 -7.29 -5.61
C GLU A 87 -9.46 -6.98 -6.60
N GLU A 88 -9.21 -5.71 -6.82
CA GLU A 88 -8.13 -5.27 -7.72
C GLU A 88 -6.77 -5.79 -7.26
N TYR A 89 -6.47 -5.69 -5.97
CA TYR A 89 -5.20 -6.12 -5.43
C TYR A 89 -5.07 -7.64 -5.34
N GLU A 90 -6.18 -8.35 -5.21
CA GLU A 90 -6.20 -9.81 -5.32
C GLU A 90 -5.72 -10.24 -6.71
N LYS A 91 -6.24 -9.59 -7.74
CA LYS A 91 -5.82 -9.85 -9.11
C LYS A 91 -4.35 -9.51 -9.32
N ALA A 92 -3.92 -8.35 -8.82
CA ALA A 92 -2.52 -7.93 -8.93
C ALA A 92 -1.58 -8.91 -8.21
N PHE A 93 -2.01 -9.45 -7.07
CA PHE A 93 -1.27 -10.47 -6.33
C PHE A 93 -1.06 -11.73 -7.18
N HIS A 94 -2.13 -12.24 -7.79
CA HIS A 94 -2.04 -13.43 -8.64
C HIS A 94 -1.19 -13.19 -9.89
N ASP A 95 -1.33 -12.01 -10.49
CA ASP A 95 -0.51 -11.64 -11.65
C ASP A 95 0.98 -11.59 -11.28
N ALA A 96 1.29 -11.05 -10.11
CA ALA A 96 2.67 -10.99 -9.62
C ALA A 96 3.24 -12.38 -9.34
N LEU A 97 2.42 -13.28 -8.77
CA LEU A 97 2.84 -14.67 -8.55
C LEU A 97 3.17 -15.37 -9.86
N ALA A 98 2.35 -15.16 -10.88
CA ALA A 98 2.55 -15.79 -12.19
C ALA A 98 3.85 -15.31 -12.85
N LYS A 99 4.22 -14.04 -12.64
CA LYS A 99 5.45 -13.46 -13.21
C LYS A 99 6.72 -13.88 -12.49
N ASN A 100 6.61 -14.34 -11.25
CA ASN A 100 7.76 -14.69 -10.41
C ASN A 100 8.05 -16.20 -10.44
N VAL A 101 7.56 -16.90 -11.41
CA VAL A 101 7.85 -18.33 -11.59
C VAL A 101 9.23 -18.59 -12.16
#